data_fac54c8e2b2824c7dbcc4caeb45c049c
#
_entry.id   fac54c8e2b2824c7dbcc4caeb45c049c
#
_cell.length_a   1.000
_cell.length_b   1.000
_cell.length_c   1.000
_cell.angle_alpha   90.00
_cell.angle_beta   90.00
_cell.angle_gamma   90.00
#
_symmetry.space_group_name_H-M   'P 1'
#
loop_
_entity.id
_entity.type
_entity.pdbx_description
1 polymer ?
#
loop_
_entity_poly.entity_id
_entity_poly.type
_entity_poly.pdbx_seq_one_letter_code
_entity_poly.pdbx_strand_id
1 'polypeptide(L)' 'MDASMLRQIWSAIERTQAGVLLRLNDTELACELLGQIENRRPLSDEESKVASAYLRSKVLLIRDLAEARLVQA' A
#
# COMPACT_ATOMS: atom_id res chain seq x y z
N MET A 1 -14.83 0.08 -4.52
CA MET A 1 -13.71 1.04 -4.29
C MET A 1 -13.66 1.99 -5.48
N ASP A 2 -13.61 3.29 -5.23
CA ASP A 2 -13.60 4.25 -6.32
C ASP A 2 -12.19 4.54 -6.83
N ALA A 3 -12.10 5.23 -7.95
CA ALA A 3 -10.81 5.53 -8.59
C ALA A 3 -9.93 6.42 -7.72
N SER A 4 -10.54 7.30 -6.92
CA SER A 4 -9.80 8.19 -6.04
C SER A 4 -9.07 7.38 -4.95
N MET A 5 -9.75 6.41 -4.37
CA MET A 5 -9.15 5.54 -3.35
C MET A 5 -8.01 4.70 -3.95
N LEU A 6 -8.20 4.16 -5.14
CA LEU A 6 -7.16 3.40 -5.82
C LEU A 6 -5.92 4.25 -6.07
N ARG A 7 -6.11 5.48 -6.53
CA ARG A 7 -4.98 6.38 -6.76
C ARG A 7 -4.23 6.68 -5.47
N GLN A 8 -4.95 6.84 -4.36
CA GLN A 8 -4.31 7.11 -3.08
C GLN A 8 -3.52 5.90 -2.59
N ILE A 9 -4.05 4.70 -2.77
CA ILE A 9 -3.35 3.47 -2.39
C ILE A 9 -2.04 3.34 -3.18
N TRP A 10 -2.11 3.43 -4.50
CA TRP A 10 -0.93 3.27 -5.33
C TRP A 10 0.07 4.42 -5.16
N SER A 11 -0.43 5.63 -4.89
CA SER A 11 0.43 6.76 -4.58
C SER A 11 1.21 6.51 -3.28
N ALA A 12 0.56 5.94 -2.26
CA ALA A 12 1.25 5.60 -1.01
C ALA A 12 2.32 4.53 -1.25
N ILE A 13 2.01 3.54 -2.08
CA ILE A 13 2.98 2.49 -2.43
C ILE A 13 4.19 3.10 -3.13
N GLU A 14 3.96 3.99 -4.08
CA GLU A 14 5.04 4.62 -4.83
C GLU A 14 5.92 5.51 -3.97
N ARG A 15 5.36 6.14 -2.94
CA ARG A 15 6.11 7.00 -2.04
C ARG A 15 6.90 6.23 -0.99
N THR A 16 6.58 4.96 -0.77
CA THR A 16 7.28 4.14 0.20
C THR A 16 8.52 3.55 -0.44
N GLN A 17 9.64 3.58 0.29
CA GLN A 17 10.90 3.02 -0.22
C GLN A 17 10.78 1.52 -0.42
N ALA A 18 11.42 1.02 -1.48
CA ALA A 18 11.36 -0.40 -1.82
C ALA A 18 11.83 -1.28 -0.67
N GLY A 19 12.89 -0.89 0.03
CA GLY A 19 13.38 -1.65 1.18
C GLY A 19 12.36 -1.82 2.28
N VAL A 20 11.54 -0.80 2.51
CA VAL A 20 10.46 -0.87 3.51
C VAL A 20 9.39 -1.85 3.04
N LEU A 21 8.99 -1.75 1.77
CA LEU A 21 7.97 -2.63 1.20
C LEU A 21 8.39 -4.10 1.26
N LEU A 22 9.69 -4.38 1.11
CA LEU A 22 10.20 -5.75 1.09
C LEU A 22 10.48 -6.30 2.48
N ARG A 23 10.68 -5.44 3.48
CA ARG A 23 11.03 -5.86 4.83
C ARG A 23 9.83 -6.23 5.69
N LEU A 24 8.70 -5.57 5.49
CA LEU A 24 7.51 -5.75 6.31
C LEU A 24 6.79 -7.05 5.92
N ASN A 25 6.19 -7.73 6.91
CA ASN A 25 5.33 -8.87 6.59
C ASN A 25 3.99 -8.35 6.03
N ASP A 26 3.13 -9.27 5.60
CA ASP A 26 1.89 -8.92 4.91
C ASP A 26 1.00 -7.99 5.75
N THR A 27 0.83 -8.31 7.02
CA THR A 27 -0.02 -7.51 7.92
C THR A 27 0.60 -6.14 8.17
N GLU A 28 1.90 -6.12 8.44
CA GLU A 28 2.62 -4.86 8.68
C GLU A 28 2.60 -3.97 7.45
N LEU A 29 2.76 -4.56 6.28
CA LEU A 29 2.75 -3.81 5.03
C LEU A 29 1.40 -3.15 4.81
N ALA A 30 0.31 -3.89 4.99
CA ALA A 30 -1.02 -3.34 4.84
C ALA A 30 -1.28 -2.22 5.86
N CYS A 31 -0.86 -2.41 7.11
CA CYS A 31 -1.03 -1.40 8.16
C CYS A 31 -0.23 -0.13 7.85
N GLU A 32 1.01 -0.29 7.40
CA GLU A 32 1.87 0.85 7.08
C GLU A 32 1.27 1.69 5.96
N LEU A 33 0.84 1.05 4.88
CA LEU A 33 0.27 1.75 3.74
C LEU A 33 -1.07 2.39 4.09
N LEU A 34 -1.89 1.68 4.86
CA LEU A 34 -3.17 2.21 5.30
C LEU A 34 -2.97 3.45 6.17
N GLY A 35 -1.99 3.40 7.08
CA GLY A 35 -1.65 4.55 7.92
C GLY A 35 -1.24 5.77 7.11
N GLN A 36 -0.47 5.59 6.05
CA GLN A 36 -0.08 6.69 5.18
C GLN A 36 -1.28 7.32 4.49
N ILE A 37 -2.22 6.49 4.05
CA ILE A 37 -3.43 6.98 3.39
C ILE A 37 -4.27 7.78 4.39
N GLU A 38 -4.45 7.26 5.60
CA GLU A 38 -5.25 7.91 6.64
C GLU A 38 -4.64 9.23 7.09
N ASN A 39 -3.33 9.36 7.06
CA ASN A 39 -2.65 10.61 7.38
C ASN A 39 -3.01 11.74 6.41
N ARG A 40 -3.33 11.39 5.18
CA ARG A 40 -3.69 12.38 4.17
C ARG A 40 -5.18 12.64 4.12
N ARG A 41 -5.96 11.61 4.43
CA ARG A 41 -7.41 11.67 4.32
C ARG A 41 -8.01 10.67 5.29
N PRO A 42 -8.86 11.11 6.22
CA PRO A 42 -9.53 10.18 7.13
C PRO A 42 -10.36 9.17 6.35
N LEU A 43 -10.33 7.92 6.79
CA LEU A 43 -11.12 6.85 6.20
C LEU A 43 -12.20 6.41 7.19
N SER A 44 -13.39 6.12 6.67
CA SER A 44 -14.42 5.47 7.49
C SER A 44 -13.99 4.04 7.78
N ASP A 45 -14.64 3.40 8.75
CA ASP A 45 -14.34 2.00 9.07
C ASP A 45 -14.52 1.11 7.85
N GLU A 46 -15.56 1.36 7.08
CA GLU A 46 -15.81 0.58 5.88
C GLU A 46 -14.74 0.79 4.81
N GLU A 47 -14.34 2.03 4.61
CA GLU A 47 -13.26 2.34 3.67
C GLU A 47 -11.96 1.69 4.10
N SER A 48 -11.65 1.72 5.39
CA SER A 48 -10.46 1.06 5.94
C SER A 48 -10.47 -0.43 5.67
N LYS A 49 -11.61 -1.07 5.86
CA LYS A 49 -11.74 -2.52 5.62
C LYS A 49 -11.54 -2.85 4.15
N VAL A 50 -12.14 -2.07 3.26
CA VAL A 50 -12.02 -2.30 1.83
C VAL A 50 -10.58 -2.08 1.38
N ALA A 51 -9.95 -1.00 1.83
CA ALA A 51 -8.56 -0.71 1.47
C ALA A 51 -7.61 -1.77 2.00
N SER A 52 -7.82 -2.22 3.23
CA SER A 52 -6.99 -3.27 3.84
C SER A 52 -7.11 -4.58 3.06
N ALA A 53 -8.32 -4.98 2.70
CA ALA A 53 -8.53 -6.20 1.93
C ALA A 53 -7.86 -6.10 0.56
N TYR A 54 -7.98 -4.95 -0.08
CA TYR A 54 -7.34 -4.72 -1.37
C TYR A 54 -5.81 -4.83 -1.24
N LEU A 55 -5.23 -4.17 -0.26
CA LEU A 55 -3.78 -4.20 -0.05
C LEU A 55 -3.29 -5.62 0.18
N ARG A 56 -4.00 -6.40 1.00
CA ARG A 56 -3.62 -7.79 1.26
C ARG A 56 -3.68 -8.64 0.01
N SER A 57 -4.63 -8.37 -0.87
CA SER A 57 -4.75 -9.12 -2.11
C SER A 57 -3.66 -8.76 -3.13
N LYS A 58 -2.96 -7.63 -2.92
CA LYS A 58 -1.95 -7.14 -3.85
C LYS A 58 -0.53 -7.21 -3.31
N VAL A 59 -0.32 -7.86 -2.17
CA VAL A 59 1.00 -7.90 -1.53
C VAL A 59 2.08 -8.45 -2.47
N LEU A 60 1.80 -9.53 -3.17
CA LEU A 60 2.79 -10.11 -4.08
C LEU A 60 3.15 -9.14 -5.20
N LEU A 61 2.16 -8.47 -5.76
CA LEU A 61 2.40 -7.48 -6.81
C LEU A 61 3.20 -6.31 -6.28
N ILE A 62 2.87 -5.82 -5.08
CA ILE A 62 3.59 -4.72 -4.46
C ILE A 62 5.06 -5.07 -4.27
N ARG A 63 5.35 -6.28 -3.81
CA ARG A 63 6.72 -6.73 -3.61
C ARG A 63 7.45 -6.90 -4.94
N ASP A 64 6.78 -7.43 -5.95
CA ASP A 64 7.39 -7.53 -7.28
C ASP A 64 7.77 -6.17 -7.84
N LEU A 65 6.90 -5.18 -7.68
CA LEU A 65 7.19 -3.82 -8.13
C LEU A 65 8.33 -3.20 -7.32
N ALA A 66 8.39 -3.47 -6.02
CA ALA A 66 9.48 -2.98 -5.17
C ALA A 66 10.81 -3.58 -5.61
N GLU A 67 10.86 -4.87 -5.89
CA GLU A 67 12.07 -5.54 -6.38
C GLU A 67 12.50 -4.97 -7.73
N ALA A 68 11.54 -4.70 -8.60
CA ALA A 68 11.84 -4.12 -9.91
C ALA A 68 12.51 -2.74 -9.78
N ARG A 69 12.10 -1.94 -8.79
CA ARG A 69 12.73 -0.66 -8.53
C ARG A 69 14.21 -0.82 -8.16
N LEU A 70 14.51 -1.82 -7.32
CA LEU A 70 15.87 -2.06 -6.88
C LEU A 70 16.76 -2.52 -8.05
N VAL A 71 16.22 -3.32 -8.94
CA VAL A 71 16.96 -3.79 -10.10
C VAL A 71 17.26 -2.65 -11.08
N GLN A 72 16.34 -1.70 -11.19
CA GLN A 72 16.49 -0.57 -12.13
C GLN A 72 17.32 0.58 -11.55
N ALA A 73 17.56 0.59 -10.27
CA ALA A 73 18.26 1.69 -9.60
C ALA A 73 19.77 1.74 -9.90
#